data_72b46e5203cc2ada2a8ce70414aace05
#
_entry.id   72b46e5203cc2ada2a8ce70414aace05
#
_cell.length_a   1.000
_cell.length_b   1.000
_cell.length_c   1.000
_cell.angle_alpha   90.00
_cell.angle_beta   90.00
_cell.angle_gamma   90.00
#
_symmetry.space_group_name_H-M   'P 1'
#
loop_
_entity.id
_entity.type
_entity.pdbx_description
1 polymer ?
#
loop_
_entity_poly.entity_id
_entity_poly.type
_entity_poly.pdbx_seq_one_letter_code
_entity_poly.pdbx_strand_id
1 'polypeptide(L)'
;MKPKSRKQSLVPRKTRLFLCVAAAVLMAAPAAESLETGICDIEVVIDGRPLTEFAARGTTYIEALHGREYEVRLRNRTDHRIAVALAVDGLNSIDAKTTDAKSASKWVLGPRESVTIEGWQMSAATARRFFFTTEEQSYGEWLGRAENLGVIEAVVFKEILPRKTFSEWLSGRAAPAPRAAEGARPSAEKQSDAAEKSDADDLAATGIGREVDHRVRRVHLELEDTPATRLRLRYEYREQLVRLGVLPSPEETNALERRERARGFEDFQFAPDPFSGGR
;
A
#
# COMPACT_ATOMS: atom_id res chain seq x y z
N MET A 1 -103.37 -15.72 -1.63
CA MET A 1 -102.32 -14.87 -2.18
C MET A 1 -101.10 -14.88 -1.25
N LYS A 2 -100.04 -15.60 -1.67
CA LYS A 2 -98.81 -15.69 -0.86
C LYS A 2 -97.74 -14.82 -1.51
N PRO A 3 -97.00 -13.96 -0.75
CA PRO A 3 -95.88 -13.22 -1.32
C PRO A 3 -94.63 -14.08 -1.35
N LYS A 4 -93.86 -13.96 -2.42
CA LYS A 4 -92.63 -14.66 -2.70
C LYS A 4 -91.50 -14.11 -1.86
N SER A 5 -90.82 -14.98 -1.12
CA SER A 5 -89.55 -14.73 -0.40
C SER A 5 -88.38 -14.53 -1.40
N ARG A 6 -87.73 -13.41 -1.33
CA ARG A 6 -86.53 -13.04 -2.11
C ARG A 6 -85.30 -13.46 -1.34
N LYS A 7 -84.58 -14.49 -1.75
CA LYS A 7 -83.29 -14.89 -1.18
C LYS A 7 -82.23 -13.91 -1.61
N GLN A 8 -81.66 -13.24 -0.66
CA GLN A 8 -80.40 -12.45 -0.86
C GLN A 8 -79.23 -13.41 -0.72
N SER A 9 -78.41 -13.48 -1.77
CA SER A 9 -77.17 -14.23 -1.79
C SER A 9 -76.04 -13.31 -1.17
N LEU A 10 -75.44 -13.78 -0.08
CA LEU A 10 -74.26 -13.16 0.49
C LEU A 10 -73.04 -13.51 -0.37
N VAL A 11 -72.33 -12.49 -0.89
CA VAL A 11 -71.08 -12.64 -1.57
C VAL A 11 -69.97 -12.48 -0.51
N PRO A 12 -69.00 -13.40 -0.38
CA PRO A 12 -67.93 -13.25 0.58
C PRO A 12 -66.90 -12.22 0.09
N ARG A 13 -66.68 -11.20 0.89
CA ARG A 13 -65.62 -10.22 0.71
C ARG A 13 -64.26 -10.89 0.91
N LYS A 14 -63.48 -11.06 -0.20
CA LYS A 14 -62.08 -11.49 -0.16
C LYS A 14 -61.25 -10.36 0.41
N THR A 15 -60.79 -10.48 1.64
CA THR A 15 -59.80 -9.62 2.28
C THR A 15 -58.47 -9.86 1.57
N ARG A 16 -58.01 -8.87 0.80
CA ARG A 16 -56.64 -8.88 0.24
C ARG A 16 -55.70 -8.42 1.32
N LEU A 17 -54.94 -9.33 1.87
CA LEU A 17 -53.79 -9.06 2.75
C LEU A 17 -52.66 -8.54 1.87
N PHE A 18 -52.39 -7.21 1.92
CA PHE A 18 -51.19 -6.64 1.32
C PHE A 18 -49.99 -6.95 2.22
N LEU A 19 -49.19 -7.92 1.80
CA LEU A 19 -47.91 -8.22 2.39
C LEU A 19 -46.90 -7.19 1.86
N CYS A 20 -46.61 -6.13 2.62
CA CYS A 20 -45.50 -5.21 2.34
C CYS A 20 -44.20 -5.92 2.65
N VAL A 21 -43.56 -6.48 1.61
CA VAL A 21 -42.16 -6.93 1.71
C VAL A 21 -41.28 -5.68 1.61
N ALA A 22 -40.82 -5.17 2.76
CA ALA A 22 -39.80 -4.19 2.82
C ALA A 22 -38.47 -4.87 2.44
N ALA A 23 -38.04 -4.71 1.18
CA ALA A 23 -36.71 -5.11 0.75
C ALA A 23 -35.70 -4.13 1.38
N ALA A 24 -35.09 -4.52 2.49
CA ALA A 24 -33.90 -3.86 3.00
C ALA A 24 -32.75 -4.15 2.02
N VAL A 25 -32.46 -3.20 1.14
CA VAL A 25 -31.24 -3.19 0.34
C VAL A 25 -30.09 -2.90 1.29
N LEU A 26 -29.44 -3.98 1.76
CA LEU A 26 -28.18 -3.89 2.50
C LEU A 26 -27.13 -3.44 1.47
N MET A 27 -26.83 -2.14 1.45
CA MET A 27 -25.66 -1.63 0.75
C MET A 27 -24.42 -2.16 1.49
N ALA A 28 -23.95 -3.35 1.05
CA ALA A 28 -22.61 -3.79 1.41
C ALA A 28 -21.64 -2.78 0.78
N ALA A 29 -21.05 -1.93 1.61
CA ALA A 29 -19.86 -1.19 1.21
C ALA A 29 -18.84 -2.25 0.72
N PRO A 30 -18.18 -2.05 -0.45
CA PRO A 30 -17.10 -2.93 -0.82
C PRO A 30 -16.07 -2.84 0.30
N ALA A 31 -15.90 -3.93 1.05
CA ALA A 31 -14.75 -4.08 1.90
C ALA A 31 -13.55 -3.85 0.97
N ALA A 32 -12.69 -2.88 1.30
CA ALA A 32 -11.40 -2.77 0.68
C ALA A 32 -10.77 -4.15 0.84
N GLU A 33 -10.72 -4.92 -0.25
CA GLU A 33 -9.94 -6.15 -0.28
C GLU A 33 -8.51 -5.70 -0.06
N SER A 34 -8.08 -5.75 1.19
CA SER A 34 -6.68 -5.69 1.51
C SER A 34 -6.00 -6.73 0.63
N LEU A 35 -4.86 -6.37 0.05
CA LEU A 35 -3.96 -7.25 -0.72
C LEU A 35 -3.52 -8.52 0.05
N GLU A 36 -4.39 -9.07 0.90
CA GLU A 36 -4.11 -10.16 1.83
C GLU A 36 -4.05 -11.56 1.21
N THR A 37 -4.25 -11.72 -0.07
CA THR A 37 -4.14 -13.04 -0.72
C THR A 37 -2.83 -13.24 -1.44
N GLY A 38 -1.79 -12.49 -1.05
CA GLY A 38 -0.51 -12.49 -1.71
C GLY A 38 0.48 -13.50 -1.14
N ILE A 39 1.32 -14.02 -2.01
CA ILE A 39 2.53 -14.78 -1.69
C ILE A 39 3.52 -13.89 -0.91
N CYS A 40 3.47 -12.58 -1.13
CA CYS A 40 4.36 -11.58 -0.57
C CYS A 40 3.58 -10.30 -0.28
N ASP A 41 3.92 -9.61 0.82
CA ASP A 41 3.49 -8.25 1.09
C ASP A 41 4.62 -7.27 0.79
N ILE A 42 4.23 -6.04 0.47
CA ILE A 42 5.11 -4.90 0.33
C ILE A 42 4.55 -3.75 1.17
N GLU A 43 5.39 -3.12 1.97
CA GLU A 43 5.07 -1.93 2.76
C GLU A 43 6.16 -0.89 2.59
N VAL A 44 5.79 0.40 2.52
CA VAL A 44 6.74 1.51 2.63
C VAL A 44 6.72 2.03 4.06
N VAL A 45 7.90 2.18 4.64
CA VAL A 45 8.09 2.43 6.08
C VAL A 45 8.92 3.69 6.28
N ILE A 46 8.48 4.58 7.17
CA ILE A 46 9.22 5.75 7.65
C ILE A 46 9.34 5.65 9.16
N ASP A 47 10.55 5.74 9.70
CA ASP A 47 10.83 5.65 11.15
C ASP A 47 10.21 4.42 11.81
N GLY A 48 10.26 3.28 11.12
CA GLY A 48 9.71 2.00 11.58
C GLY A 48 8.19 1.85 11.47
N ARG A 49 7.46 2.87 10.98
CA ARG A 49 6.01 2.87 10.82
C ARG A 49 5.63 2.75 9.35
N PRO A 50 4.74 1.81 8.98
CA PRO A 50 4.25 1.71 7.63
C PRO A 50 3.41 2.94 7.27
N LEU A 51 3.55 3.42 6.04
CA LEU A 51 2.70 4.47 5.48
C LEU A 51 1.28 3.94 5.24
N THR A 52 0.32 4.84 5.34
CA THR A 52 -1.08 4.51 5.04
C THR A 52 -1.25 4.29 3.53
N GLU A 53 -1.88 3.18 3.18
CA GLU A 53 -2.21 2.82 1.81
C GLU A 53 -3.63 3.25 1.46
N PHE A 54 -3.80 3.84 0.28
CA PHE A 54 -5.07 4.31 -0.25
C PHE A 54 -5.39 3.57 -1.54
N ALA A 55 -6.40 2.71 -1.51
CA ALA A 55 -6.90 2.04 -2.72
C ALA A 55 -7.74 3.01 -3.55
N ALA A 56 -7.27 3.37 -4.74
CA ALA A 56 -7.96 4.25 -5.65
C ALA A 56 -7.59 3.95 -7.10
N ARG A 57 -8.49 4.21 -8.04
CA ARG A 57 -8.24 4.12 -9.49
C ARG A 57 -7.64 2.77 -9.94
N GLY A 58 -7.98 1.68 -9.26
CA GLY A 58 -7.50 0.32 -9.57
C GLY A 58 -6.03 0.06 -9.18
N THR A 59 -5.43 0.91 -8.35
CA THR A 59 -4.09 0.74 -7.80
C THR A 59 -4.02 1.22 -6.34
N THR A 60 -2.91 0.97 -5.68
CA THR A 60 -2.64 1.41 -4.31
C THR A 60 -1.72 2.63 -4.34
N TYR A 61 -2.08 3.67 -3.59
CA TYR A 61 -1.30 4.89 -3.42
C TYR A 61 -0.81 5.02 -1.98
N ILE A 62 0.33 5.69 -1.81
CA ILE A 62 0.84 6.15 -0.53
C ILE A 62 1.22 7.63 -0.64
N GLU A 63 1.17 8.35 0.47
CA GLU A 63 1.60 9.75 0.55
C GLU A 63 3.12 9.82 0.71
N ALA A 64 3.79 10.44 -0.25
CA ALA A 64 5.20 10.77 -0.17
C ALA A 64 5.40 11.98 0.78
N LEU A 65 6.36 11.88 1.69
CA LEU A 65 6.72 12.97 2.61
C LEU A 65 8.06 13.58 2.16
N HIS A 66 8.03 14.74 1.55
CA HIS A 66 9.20 15.40 0.98
C HIS A 66 10.40 15.43 1.95
N GLY A 67 11.59 15.08 1.49
CA GLY A 67 12.82 15.06 2.26
C GLY A 67 12.94 13.90 3.27
N ARG A 68 11.87 13.09 3.48
CA ARG A 68 11.92 11.97 4.44
C ARG A 68 12.57 10.74 3.83
N GLU A 69 13.50 10.14 4.58
CA GLU A 69 14.01 8.81 4.26
C GLU A 69 12.93 7.76 4.47
N TYR A 70 12.91 6.74 3.62
CA TYR A 70 12.00 5.62 3.74
C TYR A 70 12.70 4.29 3.43
N GLU A 71 12.02 3.21 3.76
CA GLU A 71 12.45 1.84 3.56
C GLU A 71 11.31 1.06 2.90
N VAL A 72 11.67 0.02 2.15
CA VAL A 72 10.69 -0.92 1.60
C VAL A 72 10.81 -2.24 2.37
N ARG A 73 9.73 -2.63 3.04
CA ARG A 73 9.63 -3.91 3.73
C ARG A 73 8.92 -4.91 2.85
N LEU A 74 9.58 -6.04 2.61
CA LEU A 74 9.01 -7.20 1.93
C LEU A 74 8.79 -8.32 2.94
N ARG A 75 7.64 -8.99 2.88
CA ARG A 75 7.33 -10.13 3.74
C ARG A 75 6.88 -11.33 2.92
N ASN A 76 7.60 -12.44 3.05
CA ASN A 76 7.21 -13.72 2.46
C ASN A 76 6.10 -14.36 3.31
N ARG A 77 4.94 -14.58 2.72
CA ARG A 77 3.81 -15.24 3.39
C ARG A 77 3.78 -16.76 3.21
N THR A 78 4.73 -17.32 2.48
CA THR A 78 4.78 -18.75 2.15
C THR A 78 5.75 -19.52 3.04
N ASP A 79 5.65 -20.84 3.02
CA ASP A 79 6.57 -21.77 3.70
C ASP A 79 7.77 -22.15 2.82
N HIS A 80 7.97 -21.46 1.69
CA HIS A 80 9.05 -21.70 0.74
C HIS A 80 9.84 -20.41 0.50
N ARG A 81 11.06 -20.53 -0.02
CA ARG A 81 11.81 -19.35 -0.45
C ARG A 81 11.16 -18.72 -1.67
N ILE A 82 11.21 -17.41 -1.71
CA ILE A 82 10.81 -16.62 -2.86
C ILE A 82 11.94 -15.67 -3.23
N ALA A 83 11.93 -15.21 -4.48
CA ALA A 83 12.83 -14.17 -4.95
C ALA A 83 12.01 -12.99 -5.48
N VAL A 84 12.37 -11.77 -5.08
CA VAL A 84 11.64 -10.56 -5.39
C VAL A 84 12.52 -9.59 -6.16
N ALA A 85 12.17 -9.29 -7.41
CA ALA A 85 12.74 -8.17 -8.14
C ALA A 85 12.02 -6.90 -7.67
N LEU A 86 12.73 -6.05 -6.92
CA LEU A 86 12.22 -4.77 -6.42
C LEU A 86 12.75 -3.65 -7.28
N ALA A 87 11.83 -2.90 -7.87
CA ALA A 87 12.13 -1.67 -8.60
C ALA A 87 11.51 -0.47 -7.89
N VAL A 88 12.25 0.62 -7.81
CA VAL A 88 11.82 1.95 -7.36
C VAL A 88 12.08 2.89 -8.54
N ASP A 89 11.07 3.65 -8.93
CA ASP A 89 11.15 4.54 -10.10
C ASP A 89 11.67 3.86 -11.37
N GLY A 90 11.24 2.60 -11.58
CA GLY A 90 11.68 1.79 -12.72
C GLY A 90 13.12 1.27 -12.63
N LEU A 91 13.86 1.60 -11.58
CA LEU A 91 15.24 1.16 -11.35
C LEU A 91 15.29 0.02 -10.34
N ASN A 92 16.01 -1.05 -10.66
CA ASN A 92 16.21 -2.16 -9.71
C ASN A 92 17.01 -1.67 -8.49
N SER A 93 16.53 -1.95 -7.28
CA SER A 93 17.12 -1.48 -6.01
C SER A 93 18.51 -2.04 -5.72
N ILE A 94 18.94 -3.11 -6.44
CA ILE A 94 20.26 -3.75 -6.23
C ILE A 94 21.33 -3.18 -7.17
N ASP A 95 21.00 -2.89 -8.45
CA ASP A 95 21.98 -2.51 -9.46
C ASP A 95 21.57 -1.31 -10.32
N ALA A 96 20.48 -0.63 -9.95
CA ALA A 96 19.92 0.55 -10.63
C ALA A 96 19.68 0.37 -12.13
N LYS A 97 19.51 -0.86 -12.61
CA LYS A 97 19.23 -1.15 -14.01
C LYS A 97 17.74 -1.16 -14.31
N THR A 98 17.39 -0.75 -15.53
CA THR A 98 16.06 -0.90 -16.11
C THR A 98 16.03 -2.21 -16.90
N THR A 99 15.84 -3.34 -16.23
CA THR A 99 15.74 -4.66 -16.87
C THR A 99 14.37 -5.26 -16.61
N ASP A 100 13.97 -6.23 -17.45
CA ASP A 100 12.77 -7.00 -17.15
C ASP A 100 12.93 -7.76 -15.82
N ALA A 101 11.81 -8.00 -15.12
CA ALA A 101 11.84 -8.60 -13.79
C ALA A 101 12.45 -10.01 -13.77
N LYS A 102 12.38 -10.76 -14.89
CA LYS A 102 12.95 -12.11 -14.96
C LYS A 102 14.48 -12.07 -14.93
N SER A 103 15.08 -11.12 -15.65
CA SER A 103 16.55 -10.96 -15.77
C SER A 103 17.14 -10.10 -14.65
N ALA A 104 16.30 -9.32 -13.96
CA ALA A 104 16.72 -8.40 -12.90
C ALA A 104 17.32 -9.14 -11.68
N SER A 105 18.23 -8.46 -10.97
CA SER A 105 18.72 -8.88 -9.67
C SER A 105 17.56 -8.96 -8.67
N LYS A 106 17.57 -9.94 -7.76
CA LYS A 106 16.44 -10.24 -6.86
C LYS A 106 16.86 -10.37 -5.41
N TRP A 107 16.02 -9.92 -4.52
CA TRP A 107 16.08 -10.20 -3.09
C TRP A 107 15.50 -11.57 -2.80
N VAL A 108 16.20 -12.39 -2.03
CA VAL A 108 15.74 -13.72 -1.64
C VAL A 108 15.25 -13.69 -0.21
N LEU A 109 13.99 -14.09 -0.02
CA LEU A 109 13.36 -14.18 1.29
C LEU A 109 13.13 -15.66 1.64
N GLY A 110 13.58 -16.08 2.82
CA GLY A 110 13.29 -17.39 3.40
C GLY A 110 11.79 -17.57 3.71
N PRO A 111 11.39 -18.77 4.12
CA PRO A 111 10.02 -19.03 4.56
C PRO A 111 9.61 -18.10 5.69
N ARG A 112 8.45 -17.42 5.55
CA ARG A 112 7.88 -16.49 6.54
C ARG A 112 8.81 -15.33 6.95
N GLU A 113 9.89 -15.10 6.23
CA GLU A 113 10.86 -14.04 6.48
C GLU A 113 10.35 -12.67 6.06
N SER A 114 10.76 -11.65 6.79
CA SER A 114 10.62 -10.25 6.41
C SER A 114 11.99 -9.62 6.23
N VAL A 115 12.18 -8.90 5.13
CA VAL A 115 13.41 -8.17 4.80
C VAL A 115 13.07 -6.72 4.60
N THR A 116 13.88 -5.82 5.19
CA THR A 116 13.78 -4.38 4.97
C THR A 116 14.90 -3.93 4.05
N ILE A 117 14.54 -3.29 2.95
CA ILE A 117 15.46 -2.72 1.96
C ILE A 117 15.53 -1.22 2.22
N GLU A 118 16.66 -0.77 2.71
CA GLU A 118 16.85 0.59 3.22
C GLU A 118 17.19 1.62 2.13
N GLY A 119 17.54 1.15 0.92
CA GLY A 119 17.99 2.05 -0.14
C GLY A 119 18.55 1.31 -1.35
N TRP A 120 19.26 2.06 -2.17
CA TRP A 120 20.01 1.59 -3.33
C TRP A 120 21.25 0.81 -2.89
N GLN A 121 21.38 -0.45 -3.26
CA GLN A 121 22.55 -1.27 -2.90
C GLN A 121 23.78 -0.81 -3.71
N MET A 122 24.78 -0.29 -3.01
CA MET A 122 26.02 0.20 -3.65
C MET A 122 27.11 -0.86 -3.74
N SER A 123 27.17 -1.74 -2.74
CA SER A 123 28.18 -2.81 -2.64
C SER A 123 27.61 -4.00 -1.89
N ALA A 124 28.43 -5.03 -1.62
CA ALA A 124 28.01 -6.14 -0.75
C ALA A 124 27.83 -5.75 0.73
N ALA A 125 28.26 -4.54 1.12
CA ALA A 125 28.27 -4.08 2.50
C ALA A 125 27.48 -2.81 2.75
N THR A 126 27.25 -1.98 1.73
CA THR A 126 26.67 -0.65 1.88
C THR A 126 25.51 -0.40 0.93
N ALA A 127 24.55 0.40 1.39
CA ALA A 127 23.47 0.96 0.58
C ALA A 127 23.41 2.48 0.77
N ARG A 128 22.69 3.17 -0.11
CA ARG A 128 22.33 4.58 0.05
C ARG A 128 20.82 4.69 0.22
N ARG A 129 20.40 5.38 1.27
CA ARG A 129 19.01 5.52 1.67
C ARG A 129 18.12 5.99 0.51
N PHE A 130 16.90 5.45 0.44
CA PHE A 130 15.83 6.07 -0.31
C PHE A 130 15.33 7.28 0.46
N PHE A 131 15.02 8.37 -0.25
CA PHE A 131 14.28 9.49 0.33
C PHE A 131 13.36 10.09 -0.73
N PHE A 132 12.21 10.62 -0.30
CA PHE A 132 11.27 11.26 -1.18
C PHE A 132 11.76 12.66 -1.58
N THR A 133 11.78 12.93 -2.88
CA THR A 133 12.21 14.19 -3.46
C THR A 133 11.41 14.51 -4.72
N THR A 134 11.70 15.62 -5.38
CA THR A 134 11.09 15.99 -6.66
C THR A 134 11.71 15.21 -7.83
N GLU A 135 11.04 15.18 -8.97
CA GLU A 135 11.56 14.54 -10.19
C GLU A 135 12.95 15.05 -10.55
N GLU A 136 13.16 16.38 -10.52
CA GLU A 136 14.44 17.01 -10.87
C GLU A 136 15.62 16.59 -10.00
N GLN A 137 15.34 16.26 -8.73
CA GLN A 137 16.36 15.84 -7.76
C GLN A 137 16.43 14.31 -7.60
N SER A 138 15.70 13.57 -8.41
CA SER A 138 15.62 12.12 -8.31
C SER A 138 16.89 11.42 -8.79
N TYR A 139 17.10 10.21 -8.28
CA TYR A 139 18.19 9.36 -8.77
C TYR A 139 17.94 8.91 -10.20
N GLY A 140 16.66 8.74 -10.59
CA GLY A 140 16.26 8.44 -11.96
C GLY A 140 16.68 9.54 -12.94
N GLU A 141 16.42 10.80 -12.62
CA GLU A 141 16.83 11.94 -13.44
C GLU A 141 18.35 12.04 -13.54
N TRP A 142 19.07 11.88 -12.44
CA TRP A 142 20.54 11.87 -12.46
C TRP A 142 21.13 10.77 -13.37
N LEU A 143 20.44 9.62 -13.50
CA LEU A 143 20.81 8.53 -14.41
C LEU A 143 20.29 8.74 -15.84
N GLY A 144 19.51 9.78 -16.13
CA GLY A 144 18.80 9.99 -17.40
C GLY A 144 17.72 8.94 -17.67
N ARG A 145 16.97 8.51 -16.65
CA ARG A 145 15.96 7.45 -16.68
C ARG A 145 14.74 7.83 -15.86
N ALA A 146 14.05 8.87 -16.26
CA ALA A 146 12.92 9.47 -15.55
C ALA A 146 11.53 9.01 -16.05
N GLU A 147 11.44 7.95 -16.88
CA GLU A 147 10.15 7.60 -17.50
C GLU A 147 9.19 6.89 -16.53
N ASN A 148 9.68 6.35 -15.41
CA ASN A 148 8.87 5.51 -14.50
C ASN A 148 8.91 5.99 -13.06
N LEU A 149 8.98 7.30 -12.83
CA LEU A 149 8.99 7.89 -11.49
C LEU A 149 7.66 7.69 -10.76
N GLY A 150 7.66 7.81 -9.43
CA GLY A 150 6.48 7.70 -8.59
C GLY A 150 5.92 6.27 -8.43
N VAL A 151 6.73 5.23 -8.70
CA VAL A 151 6.28 3.82 -8.64
C VAL A 151 7.26 2.94 -7.90
N ILE A 152 6.76 2.12 -6.98
CA ILE A 152 7.49 1.01 -6.37
C ILE A 152 6.83 -0.28 -6.85
N GLU A 153 7.60 -1.18 -7.46
CA GLU A 153 7.10 -2.45 -7.99
C GLU A 153 7.92 -3.64 -7.47
N ALA A 154 7.22 -4.65 -6.97
CA ALA A 154 7.81 -5.91 -6.55
C ALA A 154 7.24 -7.06 -7.41
N VAL A 155 8.12 -7.76 -8.12
CA VAL A 155 7.76 -8.94 -8.93
C VAL A 155 8.35 -10.18 -8.27
N VAL A 156 7.47 -11.09 -7.87
CA VAL A 156 7.79 -12.25 -7.04
C VAL A 156 7.91 -13.51 -7.88
N PHE A 157 8.96 -14.26 -7.67
CA PHE A 157 9.20 -15.57 -8.28
C PHE A 157 9.33 -16.64 -7.19
N LYS A 158 8.80 -17.83 -7.45
CA LYS A 158 8.97 -18.98 -6.57
C LYS A 158 10.26 -19.72 -6.89
N GLU A 159 10.86 -20.32 -5.86
CA GLU A 159 11.95 -21.27 -6.02
C GLU A 159 11.43 -22.58 -6.60
N ILE A 160 12.14 -23.13 -7.60
CA ILE A 160 11.91 -24.50 -8.07
C ILE A 160 12.48 -25.45 -7.03
N LEU A 161 11.59 -26.10 -6.31
CA LEU A 161 11.99 -27.13 -5.35
C LEU A 161 12.38 -28.40 -6.11
N PRO A 162 13.56 -28.98 -5.86
CA PRO A 162 13.89 -30.25 -6.44
C PRO A 162 12.85 -31.30 -6.01
N ARG A 163 12.25 -31.97 -6.99
CA ARG A 163 11.37 -33.11 -6.69
C ARG A 163 12.18 -34.14 -5.96
N LYS A 164 11.92 -34.38 -4.68
CA LYS A 164 12.48 -35.52 -3.97
C LYS A 164 12.07 -36.77 -4.73
N THR A 165 13.05 -37.51 -5.23
CA THR A 165 12.78 -38.80 -5.82
C THR A 165 12.30 -39.77 -4.72
N PHE A 166 11.47 -40.74 -5.09
CA PHE A 166 10.93 -41.74 -4.13
C PHE A 166 12.02 -42.43 -3.33
N SER A 167 13.23 -42.58 -3.91
CA SER A 167 14.40 -43.13 -3.24
C SER A 167 14.99 -42.23 -2.13
N GLU A 168 14.93 -40.91 -2.29
CA GLU A 168 15.36 -39.94 -1.28
C GLU A 168 14.36 -39.84 -0.12
N TRP A 169 13.06 -40.05 -0.41
CA TRP A 169 12.02 -40.14 0.62
C TRP A 169 12.21 -41.35 1.52
N LEU A 170 12.64 -42.49 0.95
CA LEU A 170 12.95 -43.74 1.71
C LEU A 170 14.21 -43.63 2.54
N SER A 171 15.17 -42.79 2.20
CA SER A 171 16.48 -42.69 2.88
C SER A 171 16.53 -41.75 4.08
N GLY A 172 15.48 -40.97 4.36
CA GLY A 172 15.31 -40.21 5.60
C GLY A 172 16.43 -39.22 5.96
N ARG A 173 17.32 -38.86 5.02
CA ARG A 173 18.44 -37.96 5.26
C ARG A 173 17.99 -36.52 5.16
N ALA A 174 17.71 -35.92 6.30
CA ALA A 174 17.53 -34.48 6.41
C ALA A 174 18.87 -33.77 6.17
N ALA A 175 18.91 -32.88 5.17
CA ALA A 175 20.03 -31.95 5.00
C ALA A 175 20.05 -30.96 6.16
N PRO A 176 21.21 -30.56 6.70
CA PRO A 176 21.27 -29.59 7.80
C PRO A 176 20.84 -28.22 7.30
N ALA A 177 19.93 -27.58 8.04
CA ALA A 177 19.49 -26.23 7.80
C ALA A 177 20.65 -25.21 7.99
N PRO A 178 20.83 -24.23 7.13
CA PRO A 178 21.80 -23.16 7.33
C PRO A 178 21.34 -22.30 8.53
N ARG A 179 22.26 -22.10 9.49
CA ARG A 179 22.03 -21.16 10.60
C ARG A 179 21.91 -19.73 10.09
N ALA A 180 20.84 -19.05 10.48
CA ALA A 180 20.67 -17.63 10.31
C ALA A 180 21.73 -16.87 11.14
N ALA A 181 22.34 -15.87 10.52
CA ALA A 181 23.21 -14.93 11.22
C ALA A 181 22.33 -13.83 11.86
N GLU A 182 22.53 -13.62 13.16
CA GLU A 182 21.88 -12.57 13.93
C GLU A 182 22.18 -11.18 13.35
N GLY A 183 21.13 -10.40 13.12
CA GLY A 183 21.20 -9.03 12.66
C GLY A 183 21.64 -8.08 13.76
N ALA A 184 22.59 -7.23 13.47
CA ALA A 184 23.02 -6.11 14.30
C ALA A 184 21.90 -5.03 14.34
N ARG A 185 21.65 -4.49 15.54
CA ARG A 185 20.70 -3.41 15.77
C ARG A 185 21.25 -2.09 15.22
N PRO A 186 20.46 -1.27 14.54
CA PRO A 186 20.88 0.06 14.12
C PRO A 186 20.88 1.02 15.31
N SER A 187 21.94 1.80 15.45
CA SER A 187 22.01 2.97 16.32
C SER A 187 21.30 4.14 15.62
N ALA A 188 20.35 4.75 16.31
CA ALA A 188 19.65 5.92 15.83
C ALA A 188 20.52 7.17 15.99
N GLU A 189 21.00 7.74 14.91
CA GLU A 189 21.48 9.11 14.85
C GLU A 189 20.36 10.05 14.42
N LYS A 190 20.20 11.14 15.17
CA LYS A 190 19.21 12.18 14.94
C LYS A 190 19.52 12.95 13.66
N GLN A 191 18.57 12.97 12.75
CA GLN A 191 18.63 13.80 11.56
C GLN A 191 17.91 15.12 11.79
N SER A 192 18.50 16.21 11.31
CA SER A 192 17.95 17.56 11.32
C SER A 192 16.86 17.67 10.25
N ASP A 193 15.66 18.05 10.68
CA ASP A 193 14.52 18.38 9.83
C ASP A 193 14.77 19.71 9.10
N ALA A 194 15.25 19.64 7.88
CA ALA A 194 15.12 20.72 6.91
C ALA A 194 14.11 20.25 5.84
N ALA A 195 12.83 20.30 6.19
CA ALA A 195 11.77 20.15 5.21
C ALA A 195 11.69 21.43 4.38
N GLU A 196 12.37 21.47 3.25
CA GLU A 196 12.03 22.41 2.19
C GLU A 196 10.63 22.07 1.71
N LYS A 197 9.76 23.09 1.62
CA LYS A 197 8.43 22.93 1.05
C LYS A 197 8.62 22.70 -0.45
N SER A 198 8.15 21.56 -0.95
CA SER A 198 8.00 21.34 -2.38
C SER A 198 7.01 22.35 -2.94
N ASP A 199 7.24 22.85 -4.15
CA ASP A 199 6.26 23.67 -4.87
C ASP A 199 5.00 22.82 -5.18
N ALA A 200 3.85 23.48 -5.24
CA ALA A 200 2.55 22.82 -5.39
C ALA A 200 2.39 22.01 -6.70
N ASP A 201 3.30 22.18 -7.64
CA ASP A 201 3.32 21.47 -8.92
C ASP A 201 4.37 20.36 -9.01
N ASP A 202 5.22 20.20 -7.99
CA ASP A 202 6.23 19.15 -7.95
C ASP A 202 5.62 17.74 -7.87
N LEU A 203 6.16 16.83 -8.66
CA LEU A 203 5.83 15.40 -8.60
C LEU A 203 6.85 14.64 -7.74
N ALA A 204 6.38 13.64 -7.02
CA ALA A 204 7.21 12.87 -6.12
C ALA A 204 8.08 11.86 -6.87
N ALA A 205 9.35 11.76 -6.46
CA ALA A 205 10.30 10.77 -6.95
C ALA A 205 11.23 10.34 -5.81
N THR A 206 12.13 9.38 -6.08
CA THR A 206 13.09 8.87 -5.11
C THR A 206 14.49 9.33 -5.42
N GLY A 207 15.12 9.95 -4.42
CA GLY A 207 16.51 10.35 -4.44
C GLY A 207 17.47 9.27 -3.93
N ILE A 208 18.77 9.63 -3.93
CA ILE A 208 19.87 8.82 -3.38
C ILE A 208 20.47 9.53 -2.17
N GLY A 209 20.18 9.01 -0.99
CA GLY A 209 20.52 9.62 0.30
C GLY A 209 21.89 9.24 0.84
N ARG A 210 22.03 9.35 2.17
CA ARG A 210 23.26 9.00 2.88
C ARG A 210 23.59 7.52 2.77
N GLU A 211 24.87 7.19 2.96
CA GLU A 211 25.34 5.81 3.01
C GLU A 211 25.00 5.15 4.36
N VAL A 212 24.62 3.89 4.30
CA VAL A 212 24.33 3.05 5.46
C VAL A 212 24.92 1.66 5.29
N ASP A 213 25.22 1.00 6.41
CA ASP A 213 25.63 -0.41 6.41
C ASP A 213 24.45 -1.31 6.06
N HIS A 214 24.52 -1.97 4.93
CA HIS A 214 23.50 -2.93 4.50
C HIS A 214 24.19 -4.13 3.84
N ARG A 215 24.45 -5.16 4.66
CA ARG A 215 25.23 -6.33 4.23
C ARG A 215 24.37 -7.34 3.50
N VAL A 216 24.76 -7.68 2.29
CA VAL A 216 24.10 -8.67 1.46
C VAL A 216 25.07 -9.75 1.02
N ARG A 217 24.56 -10.95 0.76
CA ARG A 217 25.32 -12.05 0.17
C ARG A 217 24.63 -12.54 -1.09
N ARG A 218 25.41 -12.90 -2.08
CA ARG A 218 24.86 -13.53 -3.29
C ARG A 218 24.56 -14.99 -3.02
N VAL A 219 23.40 -15.44 -3.42
CA VAL A 219 22.98 -16.84 -3.39
C VAL A 219 22.53 -17.27 -4.79
N HIS A 220 22.73 -18.54 -5.11
CA HIS A 220 22.20 -19.11 -6.34
C HIS A 220 20.85 -19.78 -6.04
N LEU A 221 19.85 -19.51 -6.88
CA LEU A 221 18.50 -20.03 -6.71
C LEU A 221 17.91 -20.34 -8.10
N GLU A 222 17.34 -21.51 -8.27
CA GLU A 222 16.57 -21.84 -9.46
C GLU A 222 15.13 -21.34 -9.27
N LEU A 223 14.66 -20.51 -10.20
CA LEU A 223 13.37 -19.84 -10.10
C LEU A 223 12.44 -20.28 -11.22
N GLU A 224 11.14 -20.28 -10.93
CA GLU A 224 10.12 -20.43 -11.96
C GLU A 224 10.25 -19.33 -13.02
N ASP A 225 9.99 -19.67 -14.28
CA ASP A 225 10.11 -18.74 -15.43
C ASP A 225 9.04 -17.63 -15.40
N THR A 226 7.89 -17.91 -14.79
CA THR A 226 6.77 -17.00 -14.71
C THR A 226 6.68 -16.38 -13.32
N PRO A 227 6.42 -15.07 -13.21
CA PRO A 227 6.23 -14.46 -11.91
C PRO A 227 4.96 -15.01 -11.24
N ALA A 228 5.06 -15.30 -9.95
CA ALA A 228 3.95 -15.77 -9.14
C ALA A 228 2.97 -14.66 -8.79
N THR A 229 3.46 -13.44 -8.58
CA THR A 229 2.65 -12.24 -8.36
C THR A 229 3.44 -10.98 -8.68
N ARG A 230 2.71 -9.89 -8.85
CA ARG A 230 3.26 -8.56 -9.10
C ARG A 230 2.51 -7.57 -8.21
N LEU A 231 3.24 -6.83 -7.38
CA LEU A 231 2.73 -5.84 -6.46
C LEU A 231 3.22 -4.47 -6.91
N ARG A 232 2.33 -3.48 -6.90
CA ARG A 232 2.66 -2.13 -7.32
C ARG A 232 2.04 -1.12 -6.38
N LEU A 233 2.86 -0.19 -5.89
CA LEU A 233 2.47 0.98 -5.14
C LEU A 233 2.81 2.21 -5.98
N ARG A 234 1.91 3.20 -5.99
CA ARG A 234 2.20 4.54 -6.50
C ARG A 234 2.37 5.47 -5.31
N TYR A 235 3.28 6.40 -5.42
CA TYR A 235 3.46 7.41 -4.40
C TYR A 235 3.47 8.80 -5.01
N GLU A 236 2.88 9.74 -4.30
CA GLU A 236 2.80 11.15 -4.69
C GLU A 236 2.71 12.02 -3.46
N TYR A 237 3.03 13.29 -3.60
CA TYR A 237 2.79 14.28 -2.58
C TYR A 237 1.30 14.48 -2.34
N ARG A 238 0.96 14.95 -1.12
CA ARG A 238 -0.41 15.13 -0.68
C ARG A 238 -1.25 15.95 -1.66
N GLU A 239 -0.71 17.03 -2.20
CA GLU A 239 -1.42 17.90 -3.14
C GLU A 239 -1.80 17.17 -4.42
N GLN A 240 -0.90 16.36 -4.95
CA GLN A 240 -1.15 15.54 -6.12
C GLN A 240 -2.19 14.44 -5.82
N LEU A 241 -2.12 13.82 -4.64
CA LEU A 241 -3.13 12.83 -4.23
C LEU A 241 -4.52 13.44 -4.07
N VAL A 242 -4.62 14.69 -3.61
CA VAL A 242 -5.89 15.44 -3.56
C VAL A 242 -6.37 15.75 -4.99
N ARG A 243 -5.52 16.26 -5.86
CA ARG A 243 -5.84 16.51 -7.29
C ARG A 243 -6.29 15.23 -8.02
N LEU A 244 -5.70 14.09 -7.69
CA LEU A 244 -6.10 12.78 -8.20
C LEU A 244 -7.40 12.25 -7.58
N GLY A 245 -7.93 12.90 -6.54
CA GLY A 245 -9.11 12.43 -5.81
C GLY A 245 -8.86 11.18 -4.96
N VAL A 246 -7.60 10.90 -4.62
CA VAL A 246 -7.20 9.82 -3.70
C VAL A 246 -7.38 10.24 -2.26
N LEU A 247 -7.04 11.49 -1.94
CA LEU A 247 -7.24 12.10 -0.64
C LEU A 247 -8.32 13.20 -0.71
N PRO A 248 -9.07 13.42 0.37
CA PRO A 248 -10.01 14.54 0.44
C PRO A 248 -9.27 15.87 0.47
N SER A 249 -9.91 16.92 -0.05
CA SER A 249 -9.34 18.26 0.03
C SER A 249 -9.30 18.74 1.49
N PRO A 250 -8.28 19.54 1.88
CA PRO A 250 -8.18 20.07 3.24
C PRO A 250 -9.41 20.90 3.67
N GLU A 251 -10.03 21.57 2.73
CA GLU A 251 -11.24 22.38 2.98
C GLU A 251 -12.43 21.51 3.37
N GLU A 252 -12.63 20.38 2.71
CA GLU A 252 -13.70 19.42 3.05
C GLU A 252 -13.46 18.80 4.42
N THR A 253 -12.24 18.38 4.70
CA THR A 253 -11.86 17.80 6.00
C THR A 253 -12.09 18.81 7.13
N ASN A 254 -11.64 20.06 6.96
CA ASN A 254 -11.84 21.12 7.95
C ASN A 254 -13.31 21.44 8.18
N ALA A 255 -14.14 21.41 7.15
CA ALA A 255 -15.58 21.66 7.27
C ALA A 255 -16.29 20.56 8.05
N LEU A 256 -15.95 19.29 7.78
CA LEU A 256 -16.50 18.14 8.51
C LEU A 256 -16.02 18.11 9.96
N GLU A 257 -14.72 18.25 10.21
CA GLU A 257 -14.17 18.33 11.57
C GLU A 257 -14.75 19.48 12.38
N ARG A 258 -14.97 20.64 11.77
CA ARG A 258 -15.63 21.78 12.40
C ARG A 258 -17.06 21.43 12.79
N ARG A 259 -17.81 20.70 11.96
CA ARG A 259 -19.17 20.26 12.27
C ARG A 259 -19.21 19.20 13.37
N GLU A 260 -18.27 18.27 13.37
CA GLU A 260 -18.16 17.25 14.43
C GLU A 260 -17.81 17.85 15.79
N ARG A 261 -17.04 18.95 15.81
CA ARG A 261 -16.70 19.69 17.05
C ARG A 261 -17.75 20.74 17.43
N ALA A 262 -18.78 20.93 16.62
CA ALA A 262 -19.82 21.93 16.91
C ALA A 262 -20.57 21.57 18.18
N ARG A 263 -20.65 22.54 19.11
CA ARG A 263 -21.40 22.44 20.37
C ARG A 263 -22.73 23.17 20.22
N GLY A 264 -23.79 22.61 20.80
CA GLY A 264 -25.14 23.15 20.63
C GLY A 264 -25.40 24.46 21.34
N PHE A 265 -24.77 24.68 22.50
CA PHE A 265 -24.96 25.89 23.32
C PHE A 265 -23.63 26.29 23.95
N GLU A 266 -23.17 27.51 23.66
CA GLU A 266 -21.92 28.05 24.23
C GLU A 266 -22.15 29.32 25.07
N ASP A 267 -23.21 30.11 24.80
CA ASP A 267 -23.47 31.39 25.47
C ASP A 267 -24.93 31.68 25.72
N PHE A 268 -25.19 32.53 26.76
CA PHE A 268 -26.51 33.02 27.13
C PHE A 268 -26.82 34.42 26.59
N GLN A 269 -26.23 34.82 25.48
CA GLN A 269 -26.44 36.12 24.88
C GLN A 269 -27.51 36.07 23.79
N PHE A 270 -28.14 37.24 23.55
CA PHE A 270 -29.06 37.37 22.42
C PHE A 270 -28.33 37.31 21.10
N ALA A 271 -28.99 36.78 20.07
CA ALA A 271 -28.42 36.71 18.74
C ALA A 271 -28.08 38.10 18.20
N PRO A 272 -26.85 38.38 17.75
CA PRO A 272 -26.48 39.64 17.15
C PRO A 272 -27.19 39.82 15.81
N ASP A 273 -27.74 41.02 15.56
CA ASP A 273 -28.35 41.38 14.29
C ASP A 273 -27.27 41.84 13.28
N PRO A 274 -27.00 41.06 12.21
CA PRO A 274 -25.99 41.40 11.21
C PRO A 274 -26.35 42.68 10.38
N PHE A 275 -27.61 43.12 10.47
CA PHE A 275 -28.11 44.29 9.75
C PHE A 275 -28.23 45.56 10.63
N SER A 276 -28.06 45.43 11.95
CA SER A 276 -27.96 46.57 12.85
C SER A 276 -26.59 47.24 12.71
N GLY A 277 -26.36 47.88 11.57
CA GLY A 277 -25.10 48.49 11.21
C GLY A 277 -24.63 49.56 12.19
N GLY A 278 -23.67 49.20 12.99
CA GLY A 278 -22.81 50.05 13.77
C GLY A 278 -21.35 49.80 13.36
N ARG A 279 -20.88 50.51 12.36
CA ARG A 279 -19.46 50.79 12.15
C ARG A 279 -19.13 52.12 12.80
#